data_58669e612cdaa088f704d5eb6e7b5cc2
#
_entry.id   58669e612cdaa088f704d5eb6e7b5cc2
#
_cell.length_a   1.000
_cell.length_b   1.000
_cell.length_c   1.000
_cell.angle_alpha   90.00
_cell.angle_beta   90.00
_cell.angle_gamma   90.00
#
_symmetry.space_group_name_H-M   'P 1'
#
loop_
_entity.id
_entity.type
_entity.pdbx_description
1 polymer ?
#
loop_
_entity_poly.entity_id
_entity_poly.type
_entity_poly.pdbx_seq_one_letter_code
_entity_poly.pdbx_strand_id
1 'polypeptide(L)'
;KDVLGEGCVKLGLIEKKEDVGTYYMHGVSHHLGIDVHDVTAAWNDKLRPGAIITDEPGLYIDEWEIGIRIEDDILITENGSEVLSEAVMRDPDQIEAFMQEK
;
A
#
# COMPACT_ATOMS: atom_id res chain seq x y z
N LYS A 1 -0.36 -9.45 3.35
CA LYS A 1 0.48 -9.52 4.58
C LYS A 1 1.72 -10.39 4.45
N ASP A 2 1.66 -11.47 3.68
CA ASP A 2 2.78 -12.43 3.57
C ASP A 2 4.06 -11.79 3.04
N VAL A 3 3.95 -10.96 2.00
CA VAL A 3 5.11 -10.26 1.41
C VAL A 3 5.80 -9.36 2.43
N LEU A 4 5.01 -8.56 3.16
CA LEU A 4 5.54 -7.69 4.22
C LEU A 4 6.12 -8.51 5.38
N GLY A 5 5.45 -9.59 5.76
CA GLY A 5 5.92 -10.49 6.82
C GLY A 5 7.26 -11.13 6.47
N GLU A 6 7.41 -11.64 5.27
CA GLU A 6 8.67 -12.21 4.79
C GLU A 6 9.79 -11.15 4.74
N GLY A 7 9.47 -9.94 4.31
CA GLY A 7 10.41 -8.81 4.32
C GLY A 7 10.87 -8.47 5.74
N CYS A 8 9.95 -8.42 6.70
CA CYS A 8 10.28 -8.15 8.10
C CYS A 8 11.16 -9.25 8.71
N VAL A 9 10.94 -10.50 8.35
CA VAL A 9 11.81 -11.61 8.76
C VAL A 9 13.23 -11.41 8.22
N LYS A 10 13.36 -11.05 6.94
CA LYS A 10 14.68 -10.78 6.32
C LYS A 10 15.40 -9.61 6.98
N LEU A 11 14.67 -8.61 7.44
CA LEU A 11 15.23 -7.45 8.15
C LEU A 11 15.57 -7.74 9.62
N GLY A 12 15.20 -8.91 10.12
CA GLY A 12 15.43 -9.29 11.52
C GLY A 12 14.48 -8.65 12.52
N LEU A 13 13.36 -8.09 12.06
CA LEU A 13 12.38 -7.43 12.92
C LEU A 13 11.48 -8.41 13.64
N ILE A 14 11.15 -9.52 13.00
CA ILE A 14 10.29 -10.59 13.55
C ILE A 14 10.90 -11.95 13.18
N GLU A 15 10.56 -12.97 13.95
CA GLU A 15 11.02 -14.34 13.69
C GLU A 15 10.08 -15.09 12.73
N LYS A 16 8.77 -14.80 12.80
CA LYS A 16 7.73 -15.45 12.01
C LYS A 16 6.94 -14.40 11.25
N LYS A 17 6.67 -14.66 9.97
CA LYS A 17 5.90 -13.73 9.12
C LYS A 17 4.50 -13.41 9.67
N GLU A 18 3.91 -14.31 10.45
CA GLU A 18 2.61 -14.13 11.08
C GLU A 18 2.59 -12.97 12.09
N ASP A 19 3.75 -12.60 12.63
CA ASP A 19 3.90 -11.51 13.61
C ASP A 19 3.97 -10.11 12.98
N VAL A 20 3.80 -10.00 11.67
CA VAL A 20 3.90 -8.73 10.93
C VAL A 20 2.90 -7.67 11.41
N GLY A 21 1.81 -8.07 12.07
CA GLY A 21 0.83 -7.14 12.64
C GLY A 21 1.40 -6.12 13.61
N THR A 22 2.56 -6.41 14.22
CA THR A 22 3.28 -5.45 15.07
C THR A 22 3.71 -4.21 14.29
N TYR A 23 4.08 -4.37 13.02
CA TYR A 23 4.60 -3.30 12.16
C TYR A 23 3.65 -2.91 11.03
N TYR A 24 2.62 -3.71 10.80
CA TYR A 24 1.60 -3.44 9.78
C TYR A 24 0.21 -3.71 10.35
N MET A 25 -0.43 -2.67 10.86
CA MET A 25 -1.66 -2.79 11.65
C MET A 25 -2.94 -2.34 10.92
N HIS A 26 -2.86 -1.95 9.66
CA HIS A 26 -4.05 -1.50 8.92
C HIS A 26 -4.32 -2.35 7.67
N GLY A 27 -5.48 -2.14 7.05
CA GLY A 27 -5.83 -2.78 5.79
C GLY A 27 -5.01 -2.24 4.62
N VAL A 28 -4.92 -3.01 3.55
CA VAL A 28 -4.12 -2.64 2.37
C VAL A 28 -4.89 -1.77 1.38
N SER A 29 -6.21 -1.66 1.52
CA SER A 29 -7.06 -1.07 0.49
C SER A 29 -8.33 -0.48 1.07
N HIS A 30 -8.84 0.55 0.41
CA HIS A 30 -10.20 1.09 0.59
C HIS A 30 -10.69 1.65 -0.73
N HIS A 31 -12.02 1.86 -0.85
CA HIS A 31 -12.60 2.50 -2.02
C HIS A 31 -12.33 4.00 -2.01
N LEU A 32 -12.17 4.56 -3.19
CA LEU A 32 -12.02 6.01 -3.41
C LEU A 32 -13.37 6.65 -3.69
N GLY A 33 -13.58 7.84 -3.13
CA GLY A 33 -14.77 8.65 -3.33
C GLY A 33 -14.64 10.00 -2.64
N ILE A 34 -15.77 10.53 -2.14
CA ILE A 34 -15.82 11.84 -1.50
C ILE A 34 -15.09 11.83 -0.16
N ASP A 35 -15.26 10.77 0.61
CA ASP A 35 -14.56 10.60 1.89
C ASP A 35 -13.20 9.92 1.70
N VAL A 36 -12.27 10.20 2.61
CA VAL A 36 -10.90 9.60 2.59
C VAL A 36 -10.99 8.07 2.57
N HIS A 37 -11.87 7.49 3.39
CA HIS A 37 -12.22 6.08 3.38
C HIS A 37 -13.69 5.95 2.98
N ASP A 38 -13.93 5.99 1.68
CA ASP A 38 -15.30 6.10 1.19
C ASP A 38 -16.08 4.79 1.39
N VAL A 39 -17.39 4.97 1.49
CA VAL A 39 -18.30 3.84 1.67
C VAL A 39 -18.56 3.13 0.35
N THR A 40 -18.93 1.86 0.44
CA THR A 40 -19.38 1.08 -0.70
C THR A 40 -20.66 0.32 -0.32
N ALA A 41 -21.58 0.23 -1.27
CA ALA A 41 -22.83 -0.51 -1.06
C ALA A 41 -22.61 -2.02 -1.02
N ALA A 42 -21.47 -2.51 -1.49
CA ALA A 42 -21.20 -3.93 -1.66
C ALA A 42 -19.82 -4.33 -1.09
N TRP A 43 -19.56 -3.93 0.15
CA TRP A 43 -18.25 -4.15 0.80
C TRP A 43 -17.81 -5.63 0.81
N ASN A 44 -18.76 -6.56 0.95
CA ASN A 44 -18.49 -7.99 0.98
C ASN A 44 -18.55 -8.66 -0.39
N ASP A 45 -18.76 -7.88 -1.44
CA ASP A 45 -18.84 -8.37 -2.80
C ASP A 45 -17.46 -8.38 -3.47
N LYS A 46 -17.37 -9.03 -4.63
CA LYS A 46 -16.17 -9.03 -5.43
C LYS A 46 -15.93 -7.64 -6.04
N LEU A 47 -14.67 -7.27 -6.23
CA LEU A 47 -14.32 -6.08 -6.97
C LEU A 47 -14.88 -6.17 -8.38
N ARG A 48 -15.50 -5.08 -8.85
CA ARG A 48 -16.14 -4.99 -10.16
C ARG A 48 -15.39 -4.06 -11.07
N PRO A 49 -15.40 -4.30 -12.39
CA PRO A 49 -14.83 -3.36 -13.36
C PRO A 49 -15.39 -1.94 -13.14
N GLY A 50 -14.50 -0.96 -13.19
CA GLY A 50 -14.82 0.44 -12.93
C GLY A 50 -14.63 0.89 -11.48
N ALA A 51 -14.45 -0.03 -10.54
CA ALA A 51 -14.10 0.32 -9.15
C ALA A 51 -12.69 0.87 -9.09
N ILE A 52 -12.48 1.89 -8.26
CA ILE A 52 -11.15 2.42 -7.94
C ILE A 52 -10.90 2.19 -6.46
N ILE A 53 -9.79 1.55 -6.16
CA ILE A 53 -9.35 1.25 -4.79
C ILE A 53 -7.92 1.69 -4.59
N THR A 54 -7.51 1.86 -3.34
CA THR A 54 -6.09 2.07 -3.01
C THR A 54 -5.38 0.73 -2.89
N ASP A 55 -4.06 0.75 -3.08
CA ASP A 55 -3.12 -0.29 -2.67
C ASP A 55 -2.06 0.41 -1.84
N GLU A 56 -2.12 0.25 -0.51
CA GLU A 56 -1.36 1.11 0.41
C GLU A 56 -0.66 0.35 1.55
N PRO A 57 0.16 -0.65 1.22
CA PRO A 57 0.93 -1.33 2.25
C PRO A 57 1.89 -0.37 2.95
N GLY A 58 2.13 -0.61 4.24
CA GLY A 58 3.03 0.21 5.03
C GLY A 58 3.69 -0.54 6.15
N LEU A 59 4.83 -0.06 6.59
CA LEU A 59 5.53 -0.56 7.77
C LEU A 59 5.82 0.62 8.71
N TYR A 60 5.57 0.41 9.99
CA TYR A 60 5.74 1.42 11.02
C TYR A 60 6.56 0.81 12.14
N ILE A 61 7.83 1.22 12.23
CA ILE A 61 8.84 0.58 13.07
C ILE A 61 9.25 1.56 14.16
N ASP A 62 8.62 1.43 15.32
CA ASP A 62 8.83 2.35 16.44
C ASP A 62 10.28 2.35 16.92
N GLU A 63 10.92 1.20 16.98
CA GLU A 63 12.32 1.04 17.41
C GLU A 63 13.30 1.84 16.55
N TRP A 64 12.94 2.07 15.27
CA TRP A 64 13.75 2.83 14.32
C TRP A 64 13.21 4.24 14.08
N GLU A 65 12.08 4.57 14.69
CA GLU A 65 11.38 5.84 14.46
C GLU A 65 11.09 6.09 12.97
N ILE A 66 10.74 5.02 12.24
CA ILE A 66 10.47 5.06 10.79
C ILE A 66 9.06 4.54 10.50
N GLY A 67 8.35 5.27 9.65
CA GLY A 67 7.12 4.82 9.02
C GLY A 67 7.19 5.04 7.51
N ILE A 68 6.90 4.01 6.74
CA ILE A 68 6.88 4.07 5.28
C ILE A 68 5.60 3.45 4.77
N ARG A 69 4.86 4.21 3.95
CA ARG A 69 3.71 3.73 3.20
C ARG A 69 3.88 4.13 1.74
N ILE A 70 3.64 3.19 0.85
CA ILE A 70 3.57 3.45 -0.59
C ILE A 70 2.13 3.16 -1.01
N GLU A 71 1.49 4.17 -1.60
CA GLU A 71 0.07 4.12 -1.93
C GLU A 71 -0.13 4.41 -3.41
N ASP A 72 -0.86 3.54 -4.06
CA ASP A 72 -1.27 3.66 -5.44
C ASP A 72 -2.79 3.60 -5.55
N ASP A 73 -3.32 4.25 -6.58
CA ASP A 73 -4.73 4.18 -6.97
C ASP A 73 -4.87 3.16 -8.09
N ILE A 74 -5.74 2.19 -7.89
CA ILE A 74 -5.90 1.05 -8.79
C ILE A 74 -7.30 1.06 -9.38
N LEU A 75 -7.39 1.11 -10.70
CA LEU A 75 -8.63 0.90 -11.44
C LEU A 75 -8.80 -0.59 -11.73
N ILE A 76 -9.93 -1.14 -11.31
CA ILE A 76 -10.29 -2.53 -11.64
C ILE A 76 -10.86 -2.56 -13.04
N THR A 77 -10.30 -3.42 -13.91
CA THR A 77 -10.73 -3.63 -15.28
C THR A 77 -11.37 -5.01 -15.43
N GLU A 78 -11.98 -5.29 -16.59
CA GLU A 78 -12.59 -6.60 -16.84
C GLU A 78 -11.57 -7.74 -16.80
N ASN A 79 -10.33 -7.48 -17.18
CA ASN A 79 -9.27 -8.49 -17.31
C ASN A 79 -8.16 -8.38 -16.26
N GLY A 80 -8.27 -7.43 -15.33
CA GLY A 80 -7.22 -7.24 -14.33
C GLY A 80 -7.30 -5.88 -13.67
N SER A 81 -6.22 -5.12 -13.69
CA SER A 81 -6.13 -3.83 -13.03
C SER A 81 -5.16 -2.90 -13.74
N GLU A 82 -5.33 -1.61 -13.50
CA GLU A 82 -4.48 -0.55 -14.01
C GLU A 82 -4.05 0.37 -12.87
N VAL A 83 -2.76 0.66 -12.77
CA VAL A 83 -2.23 1.59 -11.76
C VAL A 83 -2.37 3.02 -12.28
N LEU A 84 -3.33 3.77 -11.75
CA LEU A 84 -3.61 5.15 -12.19
C LEU A 84 -2.50 6.12 -11.80
N SER A 85 -1.82 5.86 -10.69
CA SER A 85 -0.72 6.69 -10.16
C SER A 85 0.67 6.24 -10.61
N GLU A 86 0.77 5.44 -11.67
CA GLU A 86 2.03 4.86 -12.14
C GLU A 86 3.12 5.91 -12.41
N ALA A 87 2.75 7.09 -12.87
CA ALA A 87 3.69 8.17 -13.18
C ALA A 87 4.30 8.84 -11.92
N VAL A 88 3.74 8.59 -10.75
CA VAL A 88 4.27 9.13 -9.49
C VAL A 88 5.47 8.31 -9.04
N MET A 89 6.57 8.99 -8.72
CA MET A 89 7.80 8.34 -8.26
C MET A 89 7.60 7.67 -6.90
N ARG A 90 8.13 6.45 -6.76
CA ARG A 90 8.10 5.67 -5.51
C ARG A 90 9.48 5.30 -5.01
N ASP A 91 10.42 5.17 -5.92
CA ASP A 91 11.80 4.77 -5.61
C ASP A 91 12.51 5.90 -4.86
N PRO A 92 13.07 5.65 -3.66
CA PRO A 92 13.76 6.70 -2.91
C PRO A 92 14.90 7.37 -3.67
N ASP A 93 15.68 6.60 -4.43
CA ASP A 93 16.80 7.14 -5.21
C ASP A 93 16.33 8.07 -6.32
N GLN A 94 15.21 7.72 -6.98
CA GLN A 94 14.61 8.59 -7.99
C GLN A 94 14.05 9.88 -7.38
N ILE A 95 13.42 9.79 -6.21
CA ILE A 95 12.88 10.95 -5.50
C ILE A 95 14.02 11.88 -5.08
N GLU A 96 15.10 11.32 -4.50
CA GLU A 96 16.27 12.13 -4.13
C GLU A 96 16.88 12.84 -5.33
N ALA A 97 17.09 12.14 -6.43
CA ALA A 97 17.63 12.74 -7.66
C ALA A 97 16.75 13.87 -8.18
N PHE A 98 15.43 13.65 -8.21
CA PHE A 98 14.46 14.65 -8.63
C PHE A 98 14.47 15.89 -7.74
N MET A 99 14.53 15.69 -6.43
CA MET A 99 14.53 16.80 -5.47
C MET A 99 15.81 17.62 -5.48
N GLN A 100 16.91 17.08 -5.98
CA GLN A 100 18.18 17.78 -6.14
C GLN A 100 18.27 18.58 -7.43
N GLU A 101 17.40 18.32 -8.40
CA GLU A 101 17.31 19.11 -9.64
C GLU A 101 16.80 20.52 -9.35
N LYS A 102 17.40 21.50 -10.00
CA LYS A 102 17.01 22.92 -9.87
C LYS A 102 16.51 23.48 -11.18
#